data_4ef3069521375ec74767fba502b87ff6
#
_entry.id   4ef3069521375ec74767fba502b87ff6
#
_cell.length_a   1.000
_cell.length_b   1.000
_cell.length_c   1.000
_cell.angle_alpha   90.00
_cell.angle_beta   90.00
_cell.angle_gamma   90.00
#
_symmetry.space_group_name_H-M   'P 1'
#
loop_
_entity.id
_entity.type
_entity.pdbx_description
1 polymer ?
#
loop_
_entity_poly.entity_id
_entity_poly.type
_entity_poly.pdbx_seq_one_letter_code
_entity_poly.pdbx_strand_id
1 'polypeptide(L)'
;MSISPAEYASRTDRLRQKMKDERLDALVVFSDEYRSGNGTYLTGYKPINVIEESPQVVIYIGDAPPVTLLGRLNLYAAKDVIWSKDVRPFHRAAEFVPEIVAPLKDKAAKVGLIGDNLLPMNLFALFREALPKATFTSVDHLLISLRQIKSPAEIALMERAADINDEVLKAVSRKIYVGMTEMQIAGLCEGMARDLNADIGSATVVMSGPNTNYAAWRPSERKIERGDFVMIDFNPSVRNYCNDGGITVLMPGAAKEQVDALTAGFRIVKEIVPKLRPHSSARTVHDMMLERLAPLGYGPNFSPYVKGLRGVGHGVGVDVVEPPNLSSETDYTLLPGMSLAIKLDLHALTTGGYRVEVVVLFTEDGIRPLNKMIFGEPDDFAVLR
;
A
#
# COMPACT_ATOMS: atom_id res chain seq x y z
N MET A 1 -14.88 14.05 -3.48
CA MET A 1 -15.01 12.66 -2.97
C MET A 1 -14.38 12.61 -1.60
N SER A 2 -15.02 11.99 -0.62
CA SER A 2 -14.47 11.77 0.73
C SER A 2 -15.21 10.62 1.40
N ILE A 3 -14.57 9.96 2.34
CA ILE A 3 -15.24 9.00 3.23
C ILE A 3 -16.11 9.78 4.21
N SER A 4 -17.36 9.36 4.36
CA SER A 4 -18.31 10.07 5.23
C SER A 4 -18.11 9.70 6.71
N PRO A 5 -18.51 10.58 7.67
CA PRO A 5 -18.52 10.23 9.09
C PRO A 5 -19.36 8.96 9.39
N ALA A 6 -20.45 8.76 8.66
CA ALA A 6 -21.30 7.56 8.81
C ALA A 6 -20.54 6.28 8.40
N GLU A 7 -19.67 6.34 7.40
CA GLU A 7 -18.87 5.17 7.03
C GLU A 7 -17.81 4.85 8.08
N TYR A 8 -17.14 5.84 8.67
CA TYR A 8 -16.21 5.61 9.79
C TYR A 8 -16.93 5.00 11.01
N ALA A 9 -18.14 5.47 11.32
CA ALA A 9 -18.97 4.86 12.35
C ALA A 9 -19.29 3.40 12.03
N SER A 10 -19.70 3.11 10.80
CA SER A 10 -19.96 1.74 10.33
C SER A 10 -18.71 0.83 10.42
N ARG A 11 -17.52 1.36 10.11
CA ARG A 11 -16.23 0.61 10.27
C ARG A 11 -16.01 0.25 11.74
N THR A 12 -16.27 1.20 12.64
CA THR A 12 -16.19 0.98 14.09
C THR A 12 -17.18 -0.10 14.54
N ASP A 13 -18.42 -0.06 14.08
CA ASP A 13 -19.44 -1.05 14.47
C ASP A 13 -19.08 -2.46 13.97
N ARG A 14 -18.58 -2.57 12.73
CA ARG A 14 -18.07 -3.85 12.19
C ARG A 14 -16.88 -4.37 12.98
N LEU A 15 -15.94 -3.48 13.37
CA LEU A 15 -14.78 -3.86 14.17
C LEU A 15 -15.22 -4.34 15.58
N ARG A 16 -16.18 -3.66 16.20
CA ARG A 16 -16.76 -4.07 17.48
C ARG A 16 -17.45 -5.44 17.40
N GLN A 17 -18.15 -5.71 16.29
CA GLN A 17 -18.74 -7.03 16.11
C GLN A 17 -17.67 -8.11 16.12
N LYS A 18 -16.56 -7.89 15.41
CA LYS A 18 -15.40 -8.81 15.41
C LYS A 18 -14.75 -8.94 16.79
N MET A 19 -14.66 -7.85 17.57
CA MET A 19 -14.22 -7.91 18.97
C MET A 19 -15.11 -8.81 19.81
N LYS A 20 -16.45 -8.71 19.63
CA LYS A 20 -17.41 -9.56 20.36
C LYS A 20 -17.29 -11.03 19.95
N ASP A 21 -17.13 -11.31 18.67
CA ASP A 21 -16.97 -12.67 18.13
C ASP A 21 -15.73 -13.35 18.74
N GLU A 22 -14.65 -12.60 18.98
CA GLU A 22 -13.42 -13.08 19.63
C GLU A 22 -13.39 -12.89 21.16
N ARG A 23 -14.46 -12.38 21.72
CA ARG A 23 -14.59 -12.13 23.16
C ARG A 23 -13.52 -11.21 23.72
N LEU A 24 -13.20 -10.14 22.98
CA LEU A 24 -12.29 -9.09 23.41
C LEU A 24 -13.05 -8.04 24.22
N ASP A 25 -12.51 -7.68 25.40
CA ASP A 25 -13.04 -6.60 26.24
C ASP A 25 -12.55 -5.23 25.77
N ALA A 26 -11.38 -5.18 25.18
CA ALA A 26 -10.75 -3.97 24.63
C ALA A 26 -9.93 -4.26 23.38
N LEU A 27 -9.68 -3.20 22.62
CA LEU A 27 -8.79 -3.22 21.46
C LEU A 27 -7.91 -1.97 21.46
N VAL A 28 -6.62 -2.15 21.27
CA VAL A 28 -5.65 -1.07 21.08
C VAL A 28 -5.09 -1.17 19.68
N VAL A 29 -5.32 -0.13 18.88
CA VAL A 29 -4.84 -0.04 17.49
C VAL A 29 -3.73 1.00 17.44
N PHE A 30 -2.53 0.58 17.07
CA PHE A 30 -1.38 1.47 16.90
C PHE A 30 -1.07 1.71 15.44
N SER A 31 -0.68 2.94 15.13
CA SER A 31 -0.12 3.38 13.85
C SER A 31 0.73 4.63 14.05
N ASP A 32 1.53 4.98 13.04
CA ASP A 32 2.30 6.22 12.96
C ASP A 32 2.22 6.79 11.53
N GLU A 33 3.00 7.83 11.22
CA GLU A 33 3.04 8.43 9.88
C GLU A 33 3.46 7.42 8.80
N TYR A 34 4.45 6.58 9.10
CA TYR A 34 5.06 5.68 8.12
C TYR A 34 4.23 4.43 7.86
N ARG A 35 3.50 3.97 8.89
CA ARG A 35 2.55 2.85 8.83
C ARG A 35 1.20 3.30 9.36
N SER A 36 0.60 4.21 8.61
CA SER A 36 -0.57 4.94 9.06
C SER A 36 -1.90 4.21 8.83
N GLY A 37 -1.92 3.18 7.98
CA GLY A 37 -3.14 2.62 7.43
C GLY A 37 -4.18 2.20 8.46
N ASN A 38 -3.78 1.58 9.57
CA ASN A 38 -4.72 1.15 10.61
C ASN A 38 -5.48 2.32 11.24
N GLY A 39 -4.75 3.32 11.70
CA GLY A 39 -5.35 4.51 12.31
C GLY A 39 -6.10 5.36 11.28
N THR A 40 -5.53 5.56 10.11
CA THR A 40 -6.14 6.32 9.01
C THR A 40 -7.46 5.68 8.55
N TYR A 41 -7.52 4.36 8.42
CA TYR A 41 -8.76 3.64 8.07
C TYR A 41 -9.89 3.88 9.08
N LEU A 42 -9.56 3.96 10.35
CA LEU A 42 -10.54 4.11 11.44
C LEU A 42 -10.93 5.58 11.69
N THR A 43 -10.02 6.52 11.45
CA THR A 43 -10.20 7.93 11.87
C THR A 43 -10.34 8.91 10.72
N GLY A 44 -9.81 8.58 9.54
CA GLY A 44 -9.67 9.50 8.40
C GLY A 44 -8.46 10.41 8.49
N TYR A 45 -7.68 10.34 9.57
CA TYR A 45 -6.54 11.22 9.81
C TYR A 45 -5.22 10.45 9.64
N LYS A 46 -4.33 10.95 8.81
CA LYS A 46 -2.95 10.50 8.69
C LYS A 46 -2.06 11.46 9.48
N PRO A 47 -1.38 11.01 10.55
CA PRO A 47 -0.49 11.87 11.32
C PRO A 47 0.73 12.28 10.50
N ILE A 48 1.33 13.42 10.86
CA ILE A 48 2.61 13.88 10.32
C ILE A 48 3.66 13.92 11.42
N ASN A 49 4.90 13.55 11.08
CA ASN A 49 6.04 13.64 11.97
C ASN A 49 6.75 14.97 11.79
N VAL A 50 6.53 15.90 12.71
CA VAL A 50 7.16 17.23 12.69
C VAL A 50 8.28 17.34 13.73
N ILE A 51 8.09 16.69 14.89
CA ILE A 51 9.02 16.73 16.02
C ILE A 51 9.13 15.34 16.69
N GLU A 52 9.59 14.34 15.97
CA GLU A 52 9.85 12.98 16.47
C GLU A 52 8.63 12.22 17.01
N GLU A 53 7.41 12.77 16.89
CA GLU A 53 6.19 12.14 17.37
C GLU A 53 5.08 12.16 16.32
N SER A 54 4.76 10.99 15.78
CA SER A 54 3.58 10.80 14.94
C SER A 54 2.69 9.62 15.37
N PRO A 55 2.65 9.24 16.68
CA PRO A 55 1.82 8.14 17.08
C PRO A 55 0.35 8.47 16.91
N GLN A 56 -0.41 7.46 16.51
CA GLN A 56 -1.85 7.44 16.53
C GLN A 56 -2.33 6.14 17.16
N VAL A 57 -2.99 6.25 18.30
CA VAL A 57 -3.50 5.11 19.06
C VAL A 57 -5.00 5.22 19.17
N VAL A 58 -5.74 4.24 18.65
CA VAL A 58 -7.20 4.19 18.78
C VAL A 58 -7.55 3.10 19.77
N ILE A 59 -8.26 3.44 20.85
CA ILE A 59 -8.59 2.54 21.95
C ILE A 59 -10.11 2.33 21.98
N TYR A 60 -10.52 1.08 21.95
CA TYR A 60 -11.90 0.65 22.07
C TYR A 60 -12.09 -0.09 23.39
N ILE A 61 -13.10 0.27 24.17
CA ILE A 61 -13.53 -0.42 25.41
C ILE A 61 -14.99 -0.78 25.27
N GLY A 62 -15.30 -2.06 25.05
CA GLY A 62 -16.68 -2.52 24.83
C GLY A 62 -17.41 -1.66 23.79
N ASP A 63 -18.59 -1.17 24.18
CA ASP A 63 -19.43 -0.32 23.30
C ASP A 63 -19.22 1.19 23.50
N ALA A 64 -18.30 1.62 24.39
CA ALA A 64 -18.00 3.03 24.61
C ALA A 64 -17.40 3.69 23.34
N PRO A 65 -17.63 5.01 23.10
CA PRO A 65 -16.98 5.70 21.98
C PRO A 65 -15.47 5.49 21.98
N PRO A 66 -14.82 5.34 20.80
CA PRO A 66 -13.37 5.16 20.75
C PRO A 66 -12.65 6.42 21.18
N VAL A 67 -11.54 6.23 21.88
CA VAL A 67 -10.61 7.30 22.26
C VAL A 67 -9.39 7.25 21.36
N THR A 68 -8.98 8.42 20.82
CA THR A 68 -7.79 8.53 19.97
C THR A 68 -6.72 9.33 20.68
N LEU A 69 -5.52 8.75 20.82
CA LEU A 69 -4.34 9.48 21.29
C LEU A 69 -3.47 9.84 20.09
N LEU A 70 -3.05 11.10 20.00
CA LEU A 70 -2.25 11.65 18.90
C LEU A 70 -1.05 12.46 19.39
N GLY A 71 0.00 12.45 18.60
CA GLY A 71 1.14 13.35 18.78
C GLY A 71 0.68 14.80 18.93
N ARG A 72 1.35 15.55 19.78
CA ARG A 72 0.92 16.90 20.26
C ARG A 72 0.58 17.88 19.12
N LEU A 73 1.42 17.97 18.07
CA LEU A 73 1.18 18.88 16.96
C LEU A 73 0.05 18.44 16.04
N ASN A 74 -0.19 17.14 15.94
CA ASN A 74 -1.28 16.57 15.16
C ASN A 74 -2.66 16.87 15.74
N LEU A 75 -2.75 17.13 17.05
CA LEU A 75 -3.99 17.24 17.79
C LEU A 75 -4.92 18.36 17.28
N TYR A 76 -4.35 19.46 16.84
CA TYR A 76 -5.13 20.63 16.40
C TYR A 76 -5.90 20.35 15.11
N ALA A 77 -5.21 19.89 14.07
CA ALA A 77 -5.84 19.55 12.79
C ALA A 77 -6.74 18.31 12.91
N ALA A 78 -6.36 17.34 13.72
CA ALA A 78 -7.10 16.10 13.90
C ALA A 78 -8.51 16.29 14.46
N LYS A 79 -8.72 17.28 15.33
CA LYS A 79 -10.05 17.60 15.90
C LYS A 79 -11.07 17.99 14.85
N ASP A 80 -10.62 18.57 13.74
CA ASP A 80 -11.50 18.96 12.63
C ASP A 80 -11.75 17.82 11.65
N VAL A 81 -10.87 16.83 11.61
CA VAL A 81 -10.88 15.71 10.63
C VAL A 81 -11.48 14.44 11.22
N ILE A 82 -11.07 14.08 12.45
CA ILE A 82 -11.47 12.82 13.09
C ILE A 82 -12.96 12.88 13.44
N TRP A 83 -13.69 11.86 13.00
CA TRP A 83 -15.13 11.77 13.23
C TRP A 83 -15.50 11.51 14.70
N SER A 84 -14.65 10.79 15.46
CA SER A 84 -14.84 10.55 16.89
C SER A 84 -14.46 11.78 17.71
N LYS A 85 -15.18 12.00 18.83
CA LYS A 85 -15.04 13.27 19.59
C LYS A 85 -13.95 13.25 20.67
N ASP A 86 -13.53 12.09 21.14
CA ASP A 86 -12.52 11.97 22.20
C ASP A 86 -11.13 11.82 21.59
N VAL A 87 -10.45 12.95 21.42
CA VAL A 87 -9.09 13.03 20.87
C VAL A 87 -8.19 13.71 21.90
N ARG A 88 -7.17 12.98 22.37
CA ARG A 88 -6.30 13.40 23.49
C ARG A 88 -4.81 13.38 23.08
N PRO A 89 -3.96 14.19 23.77
CA PRO A 89 -2.53 14.25 23.44
C PRO A 89 -1.77 13.02 23.93
N PHE A 90 -1.02 12.39 23.02
CA PHE A 90 -0.23 11.19 23.30
C PHE A 90 0.85 11.39 24.37
N HIS A 91 1.50 12.55 24.45
CA HIS A 91 2.53 12.84 25.46
C HIS A 91 2.03 12.76 26.91
N ARG A 92 0.71 12.71 27.12
CA ARG A 92 0.06 12.48 28.41
C ARG A 92 -0.55 11.06 28.50
N ALA A 93 -0.06 10.11 27.72
CA ALA A 93 -0.58 8.75 27.73
C ALA A 93 -0.53 8.10 29.11
N ALA A 94 0.49 8.41 29.91
CA ALA A 94 0.61 7.92 31.29
C ALA A 94 -0.56 8.32 32.20
N GLU A 95 -1.21 9.45 31.91
CA GLU A 95 -2.42 9.90 32.64
C GLU A 95 -3.68 9.28 32.03
N PHE A 96 -3.79 9.27 30.71
CA PHE A 96 -5.01 8.90 30.02
C PHE A 96 -5.21 7.40 29.89
N VAL A 97 -4.15 6.58 29.72
CA VAL A 97 -4.30 5.14 29.59
C VAL A 97 -4.98 4.52 30.82
N PRO A 98 -4.54 4.79 32.06
CA PRO A 98 -5.23 4.28 33.26
C PRO A 98 -6.68 4.73 33.36
N GLU A 99 -7.01 5.97 33.00
CA GLU A 99 -8.37 6.50 32.98
C GLU A 99 -9.25 5.76 31.97
N ILE A 100 -8.77 5.64 30.71
CA ILE A 100 -9.52 5.01 29.63
C ILE A 100 -9.83 3.54 29.94
N VAL A 101 -8.86 2.81 30.48
CA VAL A 101 -9.03 1.36 30.77
C VAL A 101 -9.56 1.07 32.16
N ALA A 102 -9.85 2.08 32.99
CA ALA A 102 -10.36 1.92 34.35
C ALA A 102 -11.55 0.93 34.49
N PRO A 103 -12.51 0.84 33.52
CA PRO A 103 -13.60 -0.13 33.59
C PRO A 103 -13.17 -1.60 33.57
N LEU A 104 -11.91 -1.87 33.18
CA LEU A 104 -11.35 -3.22 33.04
C LEU A 104 -10.29 -3.54 34.11
N LYS A 105 -9.89 -2.60 34.98
CA LYS A 105 -8.75 -2.70 35.91
C LYS A 105 -8.79 -3.96 36.77
N ASP A 106 -9.97 -4.34 37.29
CA ASP A 106 -10.10 -5.47 38.19
C ASP A 106 -10.51 -6.78 37.51
N LYS A 107 -10.69 -6.74 36.18
CA LYS A 107 -11.11 -7.87 35.36
C LYS A 107 -9.90 -8.64 34.85
N ALA A 108 -10.05 -9.94 34.61
CA ALA A 108 -9.14 -10.70 33.74
C ALA A 108 -9.48 -10.40 32.26
N ALA A 109 -9.30 -9.13 31.87
CA ALA A 109 -9.71 -8.64 30.56
C ALA A 109 -8.88 -9.24 29.43
N LYS A 110 -9.51 -9.46 28.30
CA LYS A 110 -8.86 -9.88 27.07
C LYS A 110 -8.69 -8.67 26.14
N VAL A 111 -7.47 -8.22 25.92
CA VAL A 111 -7.13 -7.03 25.14
C VAL A 111 -6.49 -7.44 23.83
N GLY A 112 -7.14 -7.08 22.72
CA GLY A 112 -6.58 -7.23 21.37
C GLY A 112 -5.60 -6.11 21.06
N LEU A 113 -4.53 -6.44 20.34
CA LEU A 113 -3.55 -5.49 19.82
C LEU A 113 -3.54 -5.56 18.31
N ILE A 114 -3.64 -4.41 17.65
CA ILE A 114 -3.47 -4.24 16.20
C ILE A 114 -2.30 -3.30 15.97
N GLY A 115 -1.35 -3.71 15.12
CA GLY A 115 -0.07 -3.01 14.94
C GLY A 115 0.88 -3.22 16.10
N ASP A 116 0.80 -4.35 16.78
CA ASP A 116 1.64 -4.68 17.94
C ASP A 116 3.13 -4.74 17.60
N ASN A 117 3.48 -5.08 16.36
CA ASN A 117 4.86 -5.05 15.85
C ASN A 117 5.44 -3.62 15.74
N LEU A 118 4.61 -2.60 15.91
CA LEU A 118 4.99 -1.18 15.91
C LEU A 118 4.82 -0.53 17.28
N LEU A 119 4.08 -1.18 18.16
CA LEU A 119 3.69 -0.62 19.45
C LEU A 119 4.92 -0.31 20.30
N PRO A 120 5.16 0.95 20.70
CA PRO A 120 6.29 1.29 21.55
C PRO A 120 6.24 0.54 22.89
N MET A 121 7.39 0.02 23.33
CA MET A 121 7.50 -0.74 24.58
C MET A 121 7.02 0.05 25.80
N ASN A 122 7.32 1.34 25.86
CA ASN A 122 6.86 2.22 26.94
C ASN A 122 5.34 2.36 26.97
N LEU A 123 4.70 2.46 25.80
CA LEU A 123 3.24 2.51 25.72
C LEU A 123 2.62 1.17 26.14
N PHE A 124 3.17 0.05 25.69
CA PHE A 124 2.72 -1.26 26.10
C PHE A 124 2.85 -1.46 27.63
N ALA A 125 3.95 -0.97 28.22
CA ALA A 125 4.14 -1.01 29.67
C ALA A 125 3.03 -0.28 30.45
N LEU A 126 2.58 0.88 29.97
CA LEU A 126 1.44 1.63 30.57
C LEU A 126 0.15 0.79 30.58
N PHE A 127 -0.15 0.10 29.48
CA PHE A 127 -1.34 -0.79 29.44
C PHE A 127 -1.18 -1.97 30.41
N ARG A 128 0.00 -2.58 30.48
CA ARG A 128 0.25 -3.69 31.40
C ARG A 128 0.18 -3.29 32.87
N GLU A 129 0.66 -2.10 33.21
CA GLU A 129 0.58 -1.55 34.57
C GLU A 129 -0.87 -1.20 34.93
N ALA A 130 -1.61 -0.59 34.02
CA ALA A 130 -3.00 -0.21 34.23
C ALA A 130 -3.95 -1.43 34.33
N LEU A 131 -3.61 -2.53 33.64
CA LEU A 131 -4.40 -3.77 33.54
C LEU A 131 -3.58 -5.01 33.96
N PRO A 132 -3.21 -5.14 35.22
CA PRO A 132 -2.28 -6.21 35.66
C PRO A 132 -2.84 -7.63 35.55
N LYS A 133 -4.16 -7.79 35.43
CA LYS A 133 -4.85 -9.08 35.26
C LYS A 133 -5.19 -9.41 33.82
N ALA A 134 -4.97 -8.47 32.87
CA ALA A 134 -5.34 -8.67 31.49
C ALA A 134 -4.37 -9.57 30.72
N THR A 135 -4.91 -10.23 29.70
CA THR A 135 -4.13 -10.89 28.65
C THR A 135 -4.13 -10.03 27.41
N PHE A 136 -2.98 -9.97 26.72
CA PHE A 136 -2.80 -9.21 25.49
C PHE A 136 -2.50 -10.18 24.35
N THR A 137 -3.16 -10.00 23.20
CA THR A 137 -3.00 -10.88 22.03
C THR A 137 -3.03 -10.08 20.73
N SER A 138 -2.18 -10.44 19.78
CA SER A 138 -2.22 -9.86 18.41
C SER A 138 -3.49 -10.28 17.69
N VAL A 139 -4.19 -9.31 17.08
CA VAL A 139 -5.44 -9.52 16.34
C VAL A 139 -5.49 -8.68 15.07
N ASP A 140 -4.37 -8.50 14.40
CA ASP A 140 -4.26 -7.72 13.14
C ASP A 140 -5.26 -8.18 12.10
N HIS A 141 -5.56 -9.48 12.05
CA HIS A 141 -6.50 -10.08 11.10
C HIS A 141 -7.90 -9.48 11.16
N LEU A 142 -8.33 -8.94 12.31
CA LEU A 142 -9.65 -8.30 12.44
C LEU A 142 -9.75 -7.06 11.55
N LEU A 143 -8.76 -6.20 11.60
CA LEU A 143 -8.76 -4.97 10.82
C LEU A 143 -8.35 -5.23 9.36
N ILE A 144 -7.41 -6.13 9.13
CA ILE A 144 -7.03 -6.59 7.79
C ILE A 144 -8.27 -7.05 7.02
N SER A 145 -9.11 -7.90 7.61
CA SER A 145 -10.31 -8.42 6.97
C SER A 145 -11.35 -7.34 6.61
N LEU A 146 -11.37 -6.21 7.32
CA LEU A 146 -12.21 -5.06 7.00
C LEU A 146 -11.62 -4.20 5.88
N ARG A 147 -10.30 -4.03 5.87
CA ARG A 147 -9.59 -3.21 4.89
C ARG A 147 -9.50 -3.86 3.52
N GLN A 148 -9.46 -5.18 3.45
CA GLN A 148 -9.32 -5.93 2.20
C GLN A 148 -10.49 -5.72 1.23
N ILE A 149 -11.72 -5.60 1.75
CA ILE A 149 -12.92 -5.39 0.93
C ILE A 149 -13.27 -3.90 0.93
N LYS A 150 -13.04 -3.27 -0.18
CA LYS A 150 -13.20 -1.83 -0.35
C LYS A 150 -14.66 -1.43 -0.52
N SER A 151 -15.06 -0.36 0.16
CA SER A 151 -16.38 0.26 -0.06
C SER A 151 -16.41 1.03 -1.39
N PRO A 152 -17.60 1.34 -1.93
CA PRO A 152 -17.70 2.18 -3.13
C PRO A 152 -17.00 3.54 -3.00
N ALA A 153 -16.99 4.14 -1.81
CA ALA A 153 -16.31 5.42 -1.56
C ALA A 153 -14.78 5.27 -1.57
N GLU A 154 -14.26 4.18 -1.02
CA GLU A 154 -12.82 3.84 -1.09
C GLU A 154 -12.39 3.61 -2.54
N ILE A 155 -13.16 2.82 -3.28
CA ILE A 155 -12.90 2.54 -4.70
C ILE A 155 -12.83 3.83 -5.53
N ALA A 156 -13.76 4.77 -5.33
CA ALA A 156 -13.77 6.03 -6.07
C ALA A 156 -12.53 6.89 -5.80
N LEU A 157 -11.97 6.87 -4.59
CA LEU A 157 -10.72 7.56 -4.26
C LEU A 157 -9.52 6.86 -4.90
N MET A 158 -9.50 5.54 -4.89
CA MET A 158 -8.45 4.74 -5.54
C MET A 158 -8.46 4.89 -7.07
N GLU A 159 -9.64 4.98 -7.68
CA GLU A 159 -9.78 5.29 -9.12
C GLU A 159 -9.17 6.65 -9.46
N ARG A 160 -9.44 7.67 -8.64
CA ARG A 160 -8.84 8.98 -8.86
C ARG A 160 -7.31 8.93 -8.69
N ALA A 161 -6.79 8.20 -7.72
CA ALA A 161 -5.35 8.00 -7.55
C ALA A 161 -4.73 7.27 -8.75
N ALA A 162 -5.42 6.27 -9.31
CA ALA A 162 -4.99 5.54 -10.50
C ALA A 162 -4.98 6.42 -11.75
N ASP A 163 -6.01 7.25 -11.96
CA ASP A 163 -6.04 8.21 -13.08
C ASP A 163 -4.87 9.21 -12.99
N ILE A 164 -4.51 9.67 -11.78
CA ILE A 164 -3.35 10.55 -11.57
C ILE A 164 -2.04 9.79 -11.82
N ASN A 165 -1.92 8.54 -11.37
CA ASN A 165 -0.75 7.71 -11.65
C ASN A 165 -0.53 7.56 -13.16
N ASP A 166 -1.56 7.18 -13.91
CA ASP A 166 -1.51 7.02 -15.36
C ASP A 166 -1.13 8.33 -16.08
N GLU A 167 -1.71 9.46 -15.67
CA GLU A 167 -1.41 10.78 -16.25
C GLU A 167 0.05 11.17 -16.01
N VAL A 168 0.54 11.01 -14.77
CA VAL A 168 1.91 11.34 -14.40
C VAL A 168 2.91 10.43 -15.12
N LEU A 169 2.72 9.11 -15.08
CA LEU A 169 3.62 8.17 -15.73
C LEU A 169 3.68 8.40 -17.24
N LYS A 170 2.54 8.64 -17.89
CA LYS A 170 2.48 8.96 -19.31
C LYS A 170 3.20 10.26 -19.66
N ALA A 171 3.05 11.30 -18.85
CA ALA A 171 3.72 12.57 -19.08
C ALA A 171 5.22 12.52 -18.81
N VAL A 172 5.62 11.86 -17.72
CA VAL A 172 7.04 11.74 -17.31
C VAL A 172 7.79 10.85 -18.28
N SER A 173 7.24 9.70 -18.71
CA SER A 173 7.89 8.81 -19.66
C SER A 173 8.31 9.53 -20.96
N ARG A 174 7.53 10.54 -21.39
CA ARG A 174 7.85 11.35 -22.56
C ARG A 174 8.93 12.42 -22.33
N LYS A 175 9.19 12.78 -21.06
CA LYS A 175 10.15 13.82 -20.70
C LYS A 175 11.53 13.30 -20.35
N ILE A 176 11.68 11.98 -20.15
CA ILE A 176 12.98 11.36 -19.80
C ILE A 176 13.95 11.51 -20.98
N TYR A 177 15.20 11.85 -20.70
CA TYR A 177 16.29 11.94 -21.67
C TYR A 177 17.63 11.46 -21.08
N VAL A 178 18.54 11.05 -21.95
CA VAL A 178 19.90 10.64 -21.58
C VAL A 178 20.64 11.80 -20.89
N GLY A 179 21.19 11.54 -19.70
CA GLY A 179 21.85 12.54 -18.85
C GLY A 179 20.99 13.10 -17.74
N MET A 180 19.66 12.87 -17.75
CA MET A 180 18.80 13.16 -16.62
C MET A 180 19.10 12.23 -15.45
N THR A 181 18.96 12.69 -14.20
CA THR A 181 19.17 11.82 -13.03
C THR A 181 17.89 11.12 -12.59
N GLU A 182 18.04 9.98 -11.88
CA GLU A 182 16.91 9.29 -11.25
C GLU A 182 16.13 10.24 -10.32
N MET A 183 16.85 11.07 -9.54
CA MET A 183 16.27 12.08 -8.64
C MET A 183 15.44 13.13 -9.39
N GLN A 184 15.87 13.56 -10.57
CA GLN A 184 15.10 14.51 -11.39
C GLN A 184 13.82 13.90 -11.91
N ILE A 185 13.84 12.61 -12.28
CA ILE A 185 12.62 11.89 -12.72
C ILE A 185 11.63 11.76 -11.56
N ALA A 186 12.10 11.38 -10.37
CA ALA A 186 11.25 11.33 -9.17
C ALA A 186 10.62 12.69 -8.86
N GLY A 187 11.41 13.77 -8.93
CA GLY A 187 10.92 15.13 -8.73
C GLY A 187 9.84 15.54 -9.73
N LEU A 188 9.93 15.08 -10.98
CA LEU A 188 8.86 15.31 -11.97
C LEU A 188 7.57 14.56 -11.58
N CYS A 189 7.66 13.29 -11.16
CA CYS A 189 6.50 12.52 -10.74
C CYS A 189 5.80 13.19 -9.55
N GLU A 190 6.55 13.52 -8.52
CA GLU A 190 6.02 14.10 -7.28
C GLU A 190 5.44 15.51 -7.50
N GLY A 191 6.13 16.36 -8.28
CA GLY A 191 5.66 17.70 -8.62
C GLY A 191 4.32 17.66 -9.36
N MET A 192 4.22 16.83 -10.41
CA MET A 192 2.99 16.68 -11.18
C MET A 192 1.83 16.12 -10.34
N ALA A 193 2.10 15.18 -9.43
CA ALA A 193 1.06 14.67 -8.52
C ALA A 193 0.52 15.77 -7.60
N ARG A 194 1.39 16.62 -7.08
CA ARG A 194 0.98 17.78 -6.25
C ARG A 194 0.13 18.77 -7.05
N ASP A 195 0.48 19.05 -8.30
CA ASP A 195 -0.30 19.90 -9.21
C ASP A 195 -1.71 19.32 -9.47
N LEU A 196 -1.84 17.99 -9.44
CA LEU A 196 -3.11 17.26 -9.56
C LEU A 196 -3.86 17.05 -8.23
N ASN A 197 -3.41 17.69 -7.14
CA ASN A 197 -3.95 17.59 -5.79
C ASN A 197 -3.89 16.18 -5.19
N ALA A 198 -2.85 15.44 -5.51
CA ALA A 198 -2.52 14.17 -4.85
C ALA A 198 -1.38 14.35 -3.85
N ASP A 199 -1.38 13.51 -2.82
CA ASP A 199 -0.26 13.27 -1.94
C ASP A 199 0.59 12.10 -2.48
N ILE A 200 1.73 11.83 -1.84
CA ILE A 200 2.60 10.71 -2.15
C ILE A 200 2.34 9.61 -1.12
N GLY A 201 1.93 8.43 -1.58
CA GLY A 201 1.54 7.31 -0.72
C GLY A 201 2.74 6.62 -0.07
N SER A 202 3.83 6.47 -0.83
CA SER A 202 5.13 5.95 -0.38
C SER A 202 6.27 6.63 -1.13
N ALA A 203 7.51 6.33 -0.77
CA ALA A 203 8.67 6.88 -1.49
C ALA A 203 8.63 6.50 -2.98
N THR A 204 8.75 7.50 -3.86
CA THR A 204 8.85 7.28 -5.31
C THR A 204 10.14 6.49 -5.60
N VAL A 205 10.01 5.39 -6.32
CA VAL A 205 11.14 4.57 -6.77
C VAL A 205 11.45 4.92 -8.21
N VAL A 206 12.69 5.34 -8.47
CA VAL A 206 13.25 5.48 -9.82
C VAL A 206 14.60 4.81 -9.83
N MET A 207 14.76 3.81 -10.67
CA MET A 207 16.00 3.06 -10.84
C MET A 207 16.35 2.96 -12.31
N SER A 208 17.64 3.03 -12.65
CA SER A 208 18.08 2.99 -14.04
C SER A 208 19.30 2.10 -14.26
N GLY A 209 19.40 1.49 -15.44
CA GLY A 209 20.50 0.61 -15.80
C GLY A 209 20.76 -0.46 -14.74
N PRO A 210 22.00 -0.59 -14.19
CA PRO A 210 22.32 -1.62 -13.18
C PRO A 210 21.49 -1.53 -11.91
N ASN A 211 21.00 -0.34 -11.52
CA ASN A 211 20.17 -0.17 -10.32
C ASN A 211 18.82 -0.89 -10.44
N THR A 212 18.33 -1.14 -11.64
CA THR A 212 17.08 -1.88 -11.87
C THR A 212 17.15 -3.36 -11.44
N ASN A 213 18.31 -3.85 -11.06
CA ASN A 213 18.48 -5.17 -10.44
C ASN A 213 18.15 -5.18 -8.94
N TYR A 214 17.95 -4.02 -8.31
CA TYR A 214 17.43 -3.97 -6.95
C TYR A 214 15.90 -4.18 -6.94
N ALA A 215 15.39 -4.74 -5.86
CA ALA A 215 13.93 -4.90 -5.69
C ALA A 215 13.21 -3.55 -5.54
N ALA A 216 13.81 -2.65 -4.76
CA ALA A 216 13.39 -1.28 -4.56
C ALA A 216 14.57 -0.48 -4.00
N TRP A 217 14.73 0.75 -4.48
CA TRP A 217 15.74 1.67 -3.96
C TRP A 217 15.31 3.12 -4.16
N ARG A 218 15.87 4.00 -3.38
CA ARG A 218 15.65 5.44 -3.53
C ARG A 218 16.28 5.96 -4.80
N PRO A 219 15.68 6.95 -5.48
CA PRO A 219 16.32 7.64 -6.60
C PRO A 219 17.68 8.19 -6.21
N SER A 220 18.65 8.07 -7.13
CA SER A 220 20.02 8.50 -6.93
C SER A 220 20.42 9.62 -7.91
N GLU A 221 21.67 10.09 -7.80
CA GLU A 221 22.27 11.04 -8.74
C GLU A 221 22.77 10.35 -10.03
N ARG A 222 22.55 9.03 -10.18
CA ARG A 222 22.93 8.32 -11.40
C ARG A 222 22.25 8.96 -12.60
N LYS A 223 23.05 9.27 -13.62
CA LYS A 223 22.57 9.79 -14.89
C LYS A 223 22.11 8.65 -15.78
N ILE A 224 20.98 8.84 -16.40
CA ILE A 224 20.43 7.92 -17.39
C ILE A 224 21.35 7.84 -18.59
N GLU A 225 21.66 6.64 -19.04
CA GLU A 225 22.52 6.35 -20.16
C GLU A 225 21.74 5.76 -21.34
N ARG A 226 22.39 5.72 -22.52
CA ARG A 226 21.82 5.05 -23.69
C ARG A 226 21.67 3.54 -23.41
N GLY A 227 20.52 3.00 -23.79
CA GLY A 227 20.22 1.58 -23.60
C GLY A 227 19.78 1.21 -22.18
N ASP A 228 19.66 2.18 -21.25
CA ASP A 228 19.15 1.88 -19.90
C ASP A 228 17.69 1.47 -19.92
N PHE A 229 17.33 0.51 -19.07
CA PHE A 229 16.01 0.46 -18.48
C PHE A 229 15.88 1.59 -17.46
N VAL A 230 14.77 2.30 -17.47
CA VAL A 230 14.40 3.29 -16.44
C VAL A 230 13.09 2.85 -15.82
N MET A 231 13.17 2.23 -14.68
CA MET A 231 12.03 1.76 -13.90
C MET A 231 11.50 2.90 -13.05
N ILE A 232 10.19 3.14 -13.11
CA ILE A 232 9.47 4.11 -12.30
C ILE A 232 8.33 3.38 -11.61
N ASP A 233 8.33 3.40 -10.30
CA ASP A 233 7.26 2.92 -9.44
C ASP A 233 6.80 4.11 -8.59
N PHE A 234 5.59 4.58 -8.89
CA PHE A 234 5.07 5.84 -8.38
C PHE A 234 3.69 5.67 -7.78
N ASN A 235 3.51 6.16 -6.56
CA ASN A 235 2.39 5.82 -5.69
C ASN A 235 1.63 7.06 -5.23
N PRO A 236 0.80 7.70 -6.09
CA PRO A 236 0.00 8.83 -5.66
C PRO A 236 -1.12 8.39 -4.70
N SER A 237 -1.51 9.30 -3.83
CA SER A 237 -2.57 9.09 -2.85
C SER A 237 -3.59 10.23 -2.88
N VAL A 238 -4.87 9.87 -2.91
CA VAL A 238 -5.99 10.82 -2.85
C VAL A 238 -6.77 10.59 -1.57
N ARG A 239 -6.78 11.59 -0.67
CA ARG A 239 -7.46 11.46 0.62
C ARG A 239 -7.07 10.18 1.37
N ASN A 240 -5.76 9.87 1.39
CA ASN A 240 -5.12 8.72 2.01
C ASN A 240 -5.34 7.36 1.29
N TYR A 241 -6.04 7.31 0.15
CA TYR A 241 -6.19 6.09 -0.63
C TYR A 241 -5.19 6.09 -1.78
N CYS A 242 -4.37 5.04 -1.82
CA CYS A 242 -3.21 4.93 -2.69
C CYS A 242 -3.54 4.21 -4.01
N ASN A 243 -2.72 4.49 -5.00
CA ASN A 243 -2.50 3.62 -6.16
C ASN A 243 -1.05 3.14 -6.13
N ASP A 244 -0.77 2.01 -6.75
CA ASP A 244 0.57 1.42 -6.88
C ASP A 244 0.75 0.97 -8.34
N GLY A 245 1.19 1.88 -9.17
CA GLY A 245 1.41 1.64 -10.60
C GLY A 245 2.85 1.94 -11.01
N GLY A 246 3.42 1.02 -11.79
CA GLY A 246 4.80 1.14 -12.23
C GLY A 246 5.01 0.76 -13.68
N ILE A 247 5.92 1.47 -14.34
CA ILE A 247 6.36 1.19 -15.71
C ILE A 247 7.89 1.19 -15.80
N THR A 248 8.38 0.59 -16.88
CA THR A 248 9.78 0.75 -17.28
C THR A 248 9.84 1.35 -18.67
N VAL A 249 10.65 2.39 -18.82
CA VAL A 249 10.98 3.04 -20.10
C VAL A 249 12.32 2.50 -20.56
N LEU A 250 12.47 2.26 -21.86
CA LEU A 250 13.71 1.80 -22.48
C LEU A 250 14.35 2.93 -23.28
N MET A 251 15.59 3.28 -22.92
CA MET A 251 16.28 4.40 -23.54
C MET A 251 16.84 4.04 -24.92
N PRO A 252 17.01 5.05 -25.82
CA PRO A 252 17.56 4.83 -27.15
C PRO A 252 18.91 4.10 -27.12
N GLY A 253 19.12 3.14 -28.03
CA GLY A 253 20.33 2.34 -28.10
C GLY A 253 20.30 1.05 -27.31
N ALA A 254 19.14 0.66 -26.84
CA ALA A 254 18.94 -0.63 -26.18
C ALA A 254 19.19 -1.79 -27.14
N ALA A 255 19.67 -2.90 -26.58
CA ALA A 255 19.83 -4.15 -27.32
C ALA A 255 18.46 -4.79 -27.63
N LYS A 256 18.40 -5.57 -28.71
CA LYS A 256 17.18 -6.30 -29.09
C LYS A 256 16.64 -7.15 -27.96
N GLU A 257 17.50 -7.80 -27.19
CA GLU A 257 17.11 -8.60 -26.02
C GLU A 257 16.33 -7.81 -24.99
N GLN A 258 16.72 -6.55 -24.73
CA GLN A 258 16.01 -5.66 -23.80
C GLN A 258 14.61 -5.29 -24.31
N VAL A 259 14.54 -4.99 -25.62
CA VAL A 259 13.27 -4.67 -26.28
C VAL A 259 12.32 -5.87 -26.20
N ASP A 260 12.82 -7.07 -26.55
CA ASP A 260 12.04 -8.30 -26.55
C ASP A 260 11.55 -8.64 -25.12
N ALA A 261 12.40 -8.52 -24.11
CA ALA A 261 12.07 -8.79 -22.72
C ALA A 261 10.99 -7.84 -22.19
N LEU A 262 11.16 -6.53 -22.38
CA LEU A 262 10.19 -5.54 -21.90
C LEU A 262 8.84 -5.67 -22.63
N THR A 263 8.87 -5.86 -23.95
CA THR A 263 7.66 -6.09 -24.76
C THR A 263 6.91 -7.34 -24.28
N ALA A 264 7.64 -8.42 -23.97
CA ALA A 264 7.06 -9.64 -23.41
C ALA A 264 6.36 -9.36 -22.07
N GLY A 265 6.99 -8.55 -21.17
CA GLY A 265 6.41 -8.18 -19.88
C GLY A 265 5.07 -7.48 -20.02
N PHE A 266 5.01 -6.41 -20.82
CA PHE A 266 3.76 -5.70 -21.09
C PHE A 266 2.68 -6.62 -21.70
N ARG A 267 3.06 -7.44 -22.70
CA ARG A 267 2.14 -8.39 -23.32
C ARG A 267 1.59 -9.39 -22.32
N ILE A 268 2.44 -9.94 -21.45
CA ILE A 268 2.02 -10.94 -20.44
C ILE A 268 1.02 -10.30 -19.47
N VAL A 269 1.30 -9.12 -18.93
CA VAL A 269 0.38 -8.43 -18.01
C VAL A 269 -0.97 -8.15 -18.70
N LYS A 270 -0.96 -7.62 -19.93
CA LYS A 270 -2.17 -7.40 -20.74
C LYS A 270 -2.97 -8.67 -20.97
N GLU A 271 -2.29 -9.82 -21.11
CA GLU A 271 -2.92 -11.10 -21.40
C GLU A 271 -3.51 -11.78 -20.17
N ILE A 272 -2.77 -11.75 -19.03
CA ILE A 272 -3.19 -12.48 -17.83
C ILE A 272 -4.21 -11.73 -17.01
N VAL A 273 -4.07 -10.41 -16.86
CA VAL A 273 -4.93 -9.61 -15.99
C VAL A 273 -6.42 -9.79 -16.34
N PRO A 274 -6.88 -9.69 -17.58
CA PRO A 274 -8.30 -9.90 -17.90
C PRO A 274 -8.81 -11.34 -17.67
N LYS A 275 -7.91 -12.29 -17.45
CA LYS A 275 -8.25 -13.70 -17.21
C LYS A 275 -8.39 -14.04 -15.71
N LEU A 276 -7.95 -13.16 -14.82
CA LEU A 276 -8.11 -13.38 -13.39
C LEU A 276 -9.60 -13.39 -13.03
N ARG A 277 -9.95 -14.15 -12.02
CA ARG A 277 -11.34 -14.32 -11.59
C ARG A 277 -11.44 -14.20 -10.07
N PRO A 278 -12.54 -13.63 -9.55
CA PRO A 278 -12.87 -13.76 -8.14
C PRO A 278 -13.02 -15.22 -7.77
N HIS A 279 -12.85 -15.51 -6.50
CA HIS A 279 -12.87 -16.86 -5.92
C HIS A 279 -11.75 -17.81 -6.37
N SER A 280 -10.76 -17.31 -7.16
CA SER A 280 -9.53 -18.06 -7.45
C SER A 280 -8.49 -17.90 -6.34
N SER A 281 -7.50 -18.80 -6.32
CA SER A 281 -6.34 -18.65 -5.42
C SER A 281 -5.44 -17.50 -5.85
N ALA A 282 -4.92 -16.74 -4.89
CA ALA A 282 -3.90 -15.71 -5.12
C ALA A 282 -2.66 -16.23 -5.85
N ARG A 283 -2.32 -17.49 -5.65
CA ARG A 283 -1.25 -18.21 -6.35
C ARG A 283 -1.43 -18.23 -7.88
N THR A 284 -2.68 -18.20 -8.37
CA THR A 284 -2.98 -18.20 -9.81
C THR A 284 -2.25 -17.09 -10.56
N VAL A 285 -2.08 -15.91 -9.94
CA VAL A 285 -1.36 -14.78 -10.55
C VAL A 285 0.10 -15.17 -10.86
N HIS A 286 0.79 -15.75 -9.87
CA HIS A 286 2.16 -16.22 -10.03
C HIS A 286 2.27 -17.31 -11.12
N ASP A 287 1.39 -18.31 -11.05
CA ASP A 287 1.46 -19.47 -11.94
C ASP A 287 1.20 -19.06 -13.40
N MET A 288 0.24 -18.17 -13.66
CA MET A 288 -0.03 -17.63 -14.98
C MET A 288 1.15 -16.81 -15.55
N MET A 289 1.85 -16.02 -14.71
CA MET A 289 3.05 -15.30 -15.15
C MET A 289 4.16 -16.25 -15.52
N LEU A 290 4.46 -17.22 -14.66
CA LEU A 290 5.53 -18.20 -14.89
C LEU A 290 5.26 -19.03 -16.14
N GLU A 291 4.02 -19.49 -16.36
CA GLU A 291 3.61 -20.23 -17.55
C GLU A 291 3.92 -19.48 -18.85
N ARG A 292 3.87 -18.15 -18.83
CA ARG A 292 4.16 -17.29 -19.99
C ARG A 292 5.64 -16.95 -20.11
N LEU A 293 6.35 -16.82 -18.98
CA LEU A 293 7.78 -16.46 -18.96
C LEU A 293 8.71 -17.63 -19.27
N ALA A 294 8.36 -18.83 -18.79
CA ALA A 294 9.23 -20.00 -18.92
C ALA A 294 9.56 -20.40 -20.37
N PRO A 295 8.58 -20.43 -21.32
CA PRO A 295 8.87 -20.72 -22.73
C PRO A 295 9.75 -19.68 -23.42
N LEU A 296 9.80 -18.46 -22.88
CA LEU A 296 10.64 -17.36 -23.38
C LEU A 296 12.06 -17.37 -22.78
N GLY A 297 12.36 -18.29 -21.88
CA GLY A 297 13.64 -18.39 -21.19
C GLY A 297 13.78 -17.46 -19.99
N TYR A 298 12.76 -16.68 -19.61
CA TYR A 298 12.81 -15.71 -18.52
C TYR A 298 12.41 -16.26 -17.13
N GLY A 299 12.09 -17.55 -17.03
CA GLY A 299 11.75 -18.16 -15.74
C GLY A 299 12.77 -17.91 -14.65
N PRO A 300 14.10 -18.11 -14.88
CA PRO A 300 15.14 -17.84 -13.87
C PRO A 300 15.27 -16.35 -13.47
N ASN A 301 14.81 -15.44 -14.31
CA ASN A 301 14.86 -13.98 -14.06
C ASN A 301 13.62 -13.46 -13.37
N PHE A 302 12.57 -14.26 -13.25
CA PHE A 302 11.32 -13.88 -12.63
C PHE A 302 11.52 -13.61 -11.14
N SER A 303 10.98 -12.51 -10.66
CA SER A 303 11.20 -11.97 -9.30
C SER A 303 11.12 -13.01 -8.17
N PRO A 304 10.13 -13.92 -8.13
CA PRO A 304 10.06 -14.95 -7.09
C PRO A 304 11.26 -15.88 -6.98
N TYR A 305 12.05 -16.02 -8.03
CA TYR A 305 13.25 -16.88 -8.08
C TYR A 305 14.55 -16.13 -7.85
N VAL A 306 14.53 -14.80 -7.89
CA VAL A 306 15.66 -13.97 -7.53
C VAL A 306 15.68 -13.80 -6.00
N LYS A 307 16.86 -13.83 -5.40
CA LYS A 307 17.05 -13.83 -3.94
C LYS A 307 16.12 -12.86 -3.20
N GLY A 308 15.26 -13.44 -2.34
CA GLY A 308 14.41 -12.68 -1.42
C GLY A 308 13.19 -12.00 -2.01
N LEU A 309 12.98 -12.06 -3.32
CA LEU A 309 11.88 -11.37 -4.00
C LEU A 309 10.73 -12.35 -4.30
N ARG A 310 9.88 -12.63 -3.33
CA ARG A 310 8.87 -13.69 -3.43
C ARG A 310 7.51 -13.27 -3.98
N GLY A 311 7.21 -11.97 -4.07
CA GLY A 311 5.87 -11.46 -4.40
C GLY A 311 5.70 -11.11 -5.88
N VAL A 312 4.49 -11.34 -6.40
CA VAL A 312 4.02 -10.86 -7.70
C VAL A 312 2.88 -9.84 -7.55
N GLY A 313 2.72 -9.28 -6.35
CA GLY A 313 1.73 -8.28 -6.03
C GLY A 313 1.28 -8.33 -4.58
N HIS A 314 0.36 -7.44 -4.24
CA HIS A 314 -0.18 -7.29 -2.89
C HIS A 314 -1.48 -6.47 -2.91
N GLY A 315 -2.18 -6.40 -1.77
CA GLY A 315 -3.29 -5.48 -1.57
C GLY A 315 -2.84 -4.02 -1.62
N VAL A 316 -3.73 -3.15 -2.06
CA VAL A 316 -3.57 -1.70 -2.07
C VAL A 316 -4.80 -1.06 -1.45
N GLY A 317 -4.64 0.01 -0.69
CA GLY A 317 -5.74 0.73 -0.05
C GLY A 317 -5.28 2.02 0.61
N VAL A 318 -5.47 2.13 1.92
CA VAL A 318 -4.92 3.25 2.71
C VAL A 318 -3.41 3.15 2.91
N ASP A 319 -2.85 1.95 2.81
CA ASP A 319 -1.42 1.74 2.63
C ASP A 319 -1.16 1.33 1.18
N VAL A 320 0.00 1.69 0.64
CA VAL A 320 0.43 1.26 -0.70
C VAL A 320 0.56 -0.26 -0.73
N VAL A 321 1.12 -0.84 0.32
CA VAL A 321 1.27 -2.29 0.49
C VAL A 321 0.46 -2.75 1.68
N GLU A 322 -0.58 -3.55 1.44
CA GLU A 322 -1.37 -4.20 2.48
C GLU A 322 -1.69 -5.66 2.11
N PRO A 323 -2.07 -6.50 3.08
CA PRO A 323 -2.51 -7.86 2.75
C PRO A 323 -3.72 -7.92 1.79
N PRO A 324 -3.82 -8.99 0.97
CA PRO A 324 -2.94 -10.15 0.90
C PRO A 324 -1.69 -9.92 0.04
N ASN A 325 -0.60 -10.64 0.34
CA ASN A 325 0.52 -10.75 -0.59
C ASN A 325 0.22 -11.84 -1.62
N LEU A 326 0.63 -11.60 -2.88
CA LEU A 326 0.49 -12.55 -3.98
C LEU A 326 1.83 -13.25 -4.21
N SER A 327 1.88 -14.57 -4.03
CA SER A 327 3.10 -15.37 -4.25
C SER A 327 2.75 -16.82 -4.57
N SER A 328 3.75 -17.60 -4.94
CA SER A 328 3.62 -19.06 -5.12
C SER A 328 3.26 -19.80 -3.82
N GLU A 329 3.51 -19.18 -2.66
CA GLU A 329 3.29 -19.77 -1.34
C GLU A 329 1.97 -19.32 -0.70
N THR A 330 1.29 -18.33 -1.30
CA THR A 330 0.08 -17.75 -0.72
C THR A 330 -1.15 -18.59 -1.07
N ASP A 331 -1.71 -19.22 -0.05
CA ASP A 331 -3.02 -19.89 -0.14
C ASP A 331 -4.10 -18.91 0.38
N TYR A 332 -4.60 -18.06 -0.51
CA TYR A 332 -5.59 -17.03 -0.21
C TYR A 332 -6.60 -16.92 -1.35
N THR A 333 -7.88 -16.87 -1.01
CA THR A 333 -8.94 -16.70 -2.00
C THR A 333 -9.14 -15.22 -2.33
N LEU A 334 -9.07 -14.88 -3.61
CA LEU A 334 -9.34 -13.54 -4.12
C LEU A 334 -10.85 -13.28 -4.13
N LEU A 335 -11.28 -12.23 -3.46
CA LEU A 335 -12.70 -11.93 -3.28
C LEU A 335 -13.10 -10.64 -4.01
N PRO A 336 -14.37 -10.52 -4.44
CA PRO A 336 -14.92 -9.26 -4.90
C PRO A 336 -14.72 -8.14 -3.87
N GLY A 337 -14.43 -6.93 -4.33
CA GLY A 337 -14.10 -5.79 -3.48
C GLY A 337 -12.62 -5.67 -3.11
N MET A 338 -11.78 -6.67 -3.40
CA MET A 338 -10.33 -6.56 -3.23
C MET A 338 -9.71 -5.72 -4.33
N SER A 339 -8.78 -4.84 -3.96
CA SER A 339 -7.89 -4.13 -4.88
C SER A 339 -6.47 -4.61 -4.69
N LEU A 340 -5.83 -4.99 -5.79
CA LEU A 340 -4.51 -5.62 -5.78
C LEU A 340 -3.60 -4.97 -6.81
N ALA A 341 -2.37 -4.65 -6.42
CA ALA A 341 -1.27 -4.42 -7.34
C ALA A 341 -0.82 -5.77 -7.89
N ILE A 342 -0.70 -5.86 -9.20
CA ILE A 342 -0.20 -7.02 -9.92
C ILE A 342 1.04 -6.58 -10.67
N LYS A 343 2.18 -7.16 -10.31
CA LYS A 343 3.48 -6.76 -10.86
C LYS A 343 4.25 -7.92 -11.47
N LEU A 344 4.76 -7.68 -12.65
CA LEU A 344 5.71 -8.54 -13.31
C LEU A 344 7.07 -7.87 -13.29
N ASP A 345 7.97 -8.44 -12.48
CA ASP A 345 9.35 -7.99 -12.33
C ASP A 345 10.29 -9.04 -12.90
N LEU A 346 11.20 -8.65 -13.78
CA LEU A 346 12.37 -9.43 -14.13
C LEU A 346 13.63 -8.76 -13.62
N HIS A 347 14.55 -9.55 -13.10
CA HIS A 347 15.85 -9.10 -12.59
C HIS A 347 16.98 -9.95 -13.16
N ALA A 348 18.21 -9.50 -12.95
CA ALA A 348 19.41 -10.21 -13.40
C ALA A 348 19.43 -10.54 -14.91
N LEU A 349 18.79 -9.69 -15.72
CA LEU A 349 19.07 -9.64 -17.15
C LEU A 349 20.48 -9.04 -17.36
N THR A 350 21.10 -9.30 -18.49
CA THR A 350 22.47 -8.82 -18.79
C THR A 350 22.62 -7.30 -18.58
N THR A 351 21.56 -6.55 -18.79
CA THR A 351 21.55 -5.08 -18.79
C THR A 351 20.69 -4.47 -17.68
N GLY A 352 20.26 -5.25 -16.68
CA GLY A 352 19.43 -4.81 -15.59
C GLY A 352 18.15 -5.61 -15.42
N GLY A 353 17.07 -4.97 -15.00
CA GLY A 353 15.76 -5.55 -14.83
C GLY A 353 14.66 -4.56 -15.20
N TYR A 354 13.40 -5.01 -15.14
CA TYR A 354 12.24 -4.15 -15.41
C TYR A 354 11.03 -4.56 -14.58
N ARG A 355 10.10 -3.60 -14.42
CA ARG A 355 8.80 -3.76 -13.75
C ARG A 355 7.68 -3.28 -14.65
N VAL A 356 6.60 -4.03 -14.65
CA VAL A 356 5.29 -3.62 -15.16
C VAL A 356 4.27 -3.90 -14.08
N GLU A 357 3.61 -2.85 -13.56
CA GLU A 357 2.74 -2.95 -12.39
C GLU A 357 1.43 -2.21 -12.60
N VAL A 358 0.32 -2.84 -12.21
CA VAL A 358 -1.05 -2.33 -12.39
C VAL A 358 -1.92 -2.67 -11.20
N VAL A 359 -2.72 -1.72 -10.73
CA VAL A 359 -3.74 -1.99 -9.71
C VAL A 359 -5.04 -2.41 -10.38
N VAL A 360 -5.62 -3.51 -9.89
CA VAL A 360 -6.90 -4.04 -10.34
C VAL A 360 -7.89 -4.16 -9.19
N LEU A 361 -9.16 -3.99 -9.48
CA LEU A 361 -10.27 -4.27 -8.57
C LEU A 361 -10.94 -5.58 -8.97
N PHE A 362 -11.10 -6.50 -8.04
CA PHE A 362 -11.92 -7.68 -8.21
C PHE A 362 -13.40 -7.32 -8.04
N THR A 363 -14.22 -7.70 -9.01
CA THR A 363 -15.68 -7.48 -9.04
C THR A 363 -16.39 -8.84 -8.98
N GLU A 364 -17.70 -8.86 -8.83
CA GLU A 364 -18.49 -10.10 -8.84
C GLU A 364 -18.28 -10.91 -10.15
N ASP A 365 -18.16 -10.21 -11.29
CA ASP A 365 -18.11 -10.81 -12.62
C ASP A 365 -16.68 -11.02 -13.17
N GLY A 366 -15.66 -10.54 -12.46
CA GLY A 366 -14.28 -10.62 -12.94
C GLY A 366 -13.35 -9.59 -12.30
N ILE A 367 -12.58 -8.91 -13.14
CA ILE A 367 -11.69 -7.84 -12.67
C ILE A 367 -11.90 -6.56 -13.49
N ARG A 368 -11.58 -5.43 -12.86
CA ARG A 368 -11.56 -4.13 -13.49
C ARG A 368 -10.21 -3.46 -13.19
N PRO A 369 -9.34 -3.21 -14.20
CA PRO A 369 -8.14 -2.44 -14.00
C PRO A 369 -8.46 -1.02 -13.52
N LEU A 370 -7.78 -0.54 -12.48
CA LEU A 370 -7.85 0.86 -12.06
C LEU A 370 -6.90 1.70 -12.90
N ASN A 371 -5.66 1.22 -13.12
CA ASN A 371 -4.76 1.80 -14.11
C ASN A 371 -5.16 1.36 -15.52
N LYS A 372 -5.27 2.30 -16.43
CA LYS A 372 -5.71 2.07 -17.82
C LYS A 372 -4.54 2.14 -18.79
N MET A 373 -3.50 2.88 -18.43
CA MET A 373 -2.36 3.17 -19.29
C MET A 373 -1.74 1.89 -19.89
N ILE A 374 -1.47 0.87 -19.09
CA ILE A 374 -0.83 -0.38 -19.55
C ILE A 374 -1.66 -1.12 -20.60
N PHE A 375 -2.99 -0.91 -20.64
CA PHE A 375 -3.90 -1.54 -21.60
C PHE A 375 -4.08 -0.74 -22.90
N GLY A 376 -3.53 0.47 -23.00
CA GLY A 376 -3.50 1.29 -24.20
C GLY A 376 -2.52 0.79 -25.28
N GLU A 377 -2.37 1.55 -26.36
CA GLU A 377 -1.40 1.24 -27.41
C GLU A 377 0.04 1.50 -26.94
N PRO A 378 1.04 0.71 -27.41
CA PRO A 378 2.43 0.88 -27.00
C PRO A 378 3.00 2.28 -27.22
N ASP A 379 2.56 2.97 -28.30
CA ASP A 379 2.96 4.35 -28.60
C ASP A 379 2.49 5.37 -27.55
N ASP A 380 1.45 5.01 -26.77
CA ASP A 380 0.97 5.85 -25.67
C ASP A 380 1.97 5.96 -24.51
N PHE A 381 2.90 5.02 -24.41
CA PHE A 381 3.80 4.90 -23.26
C PHE A 381 5.20 5.45 -23.50
N ALA A 382 5.58 5.75 -24.75
CA ALA A 382 6.96 6.08 -25.12
C ALA A 382 7.99 5.08 -24.49
N VAL A 383 7.59 3.81 -24.35
CA VAL A 383 8.36 2.75 -23.70
C VAL A 383 9.58 2.36 -24.53
N LEU A 384 9.45 2.45 -25.85
CA LEU A 384 10.54 2.20 -26.81
C LEU A 384 10.89 3.52 -27.50
N ARG A 385 12.09 4.01 -27.32
CA ARG A 385 12.61 5.24 -27.96
C ARG A 385 13.79 4.99 -28.87
#